data_f59d3818acc777bc4352174d15db4930
#
_entry.id   f59d3818acc777bc4352174d15db4930
#
_cell.length_a   1.000
_cell.length_b   1.000
_cell.length_c   1.000
_cell.angle_alpha   90.00
_cell.angle_beta   90.00
_cell.angle_gamma   90.00
#
_symmetry.space_group_name_H-M   'P 1'
#
loop_
_entity.id
_entity.type
_entity.pdbx_description
1 polymer ?
#
loop_
_entity_poly.entity_id
_entity_poly.type
_entity_poly.pdbx_seq_one_letter_code
_entity_poly.pdbx_strand_id
1 'polypeptide(L)'
;MNFENQYGVLDRLLHRLAFSTTQAQLGLADLEKTLFRKELRRVEELRPVLITGLPRSGTTALLEAFAGTQVFAAHTYRDMPFVLCPMLWGTMAKPVRRRDKPRERAHADGIQISLDSPEAFEEVLWKAFFPQRYRGSTIPVWEDVAHRDFEKAFRDHTRRIVALRRRAGRHPRRYVSKNNLNLARIPALWDALPDARVLVPFRDPVQHAASLRHQHARFKEMHAKDPFARRYMEAIGHYDFGANLRPIDFDGWVDATPDLPGPEHLAYWIRYWIAAYRHVLRHEPERKRLGLIRFETLGERPDLTPIAHHVKCEPNDLNNRRRHFRAARPHEVDLSHVPSAWLDEARELYEQLSARCLLTRDGT
;
A
#
# COMPACT_ATOMS: atom_id res chain seq x y z
N MET A 1 11.24 22.93 5.72
CA MET A 1 11.89 22.19 4.63
C MET A 1 11.26 22.62 3.32
N ASN A 2 12.05 23.08 2.37
CA ASN A 2 11.55 23.45 1.06
C ASN A 2 11.21 22.16 0.29
N PHE A 3 9.95 22.01 -0.06
CA PHE A 3 9.49 20.96 -0.96
C PHE A 3 9.86 21.40 -2.39
N GLU A 4 11.08 21.06 -2.82
CA GLU A 4 11.46 21.32 -4.21
C GLU A 4 10.83 20.27 -5.10
N ASN A 5 9.89 20.73 -5.92
CA ASN A 5 9.27 19.93 -6.95
C ASN A 5 10.32 19.60 -8.03
N GLN A 6 10.89 18.40 -7.97
CA GLN A 6 11.98 17.97 -8.85
C GLN A 6 11.52 17.39 -10.19
N TYR A 7 10.22 17.41 -10.48
CA TYR A 7 9.71 16.99 -11.78
C TYR A 7 9.95 18.09 -12.82
N GLY A 8 10.79 17.80 -13.82
CA GLY A 8 10.99 18.67 -14.96
C GLY A 8 9.71 18.86 -15.77
N VAL A 9 9.70 19.84 -16.67
CA VAL A 9 8.54 20.10 -17.54
C VAL A 9 8.16 18.87 -18.36
N LEU A 10 9.16 18.15 -18.86
CA LEU A 10 8.95 16.91 -19.62
C LEU A 10 8.34 15.81 -18.76
N ASP A 11 8.82 15.62 -17.53
CA ASP A 11 8.26 14.62 -16.62
C ASP A 11 6.79 14.93 -16.29
N ARG A 12 6.46 16.20 -16.04
CA ARG A 12 5.09 16.65 -15.79
C ARG A 12 4.18 16.42 -17.00
N LEU A 13 4.70 16.63 -18.20
CA LEU A 13 3.95 16.38 -19.44
C LEU A 13 3.70 14.88 -19.63
N LEU A 14 4.71 14.05 -19.45
CA LEU A 14 4.60 12.58 -19.52
C LEU A 14 3.60 12.02 -18.50
N HIS A 15 3.65 12.51 -17.26
CA HIS A 15 2.68 12.12 -16.24
C HIS A 15 1.26 12.53 -16.62
N ARG A 16 1.08 13.77 -17.11
CA ARG A 16 -0.23 14.26 -17.54
C ARG A 16 -0.78 13.41 -18.69
N LEU A 17 0.05 13.11 -19.70
CA LEU A 17 -0.33 12.25 -20.82
C LEU A 17 -0.69 10.84 -20.35
N ALA A 18 0.15 10.21 -19.54
CA ALA A 18 -0.08 8.86 -19.06
C ALA A 18 -1.39 8.72 -18.27
N PHE A 19 -1.67 9.64 -17.36
CA PHE A 19 -2.87 9.57 -16.52
C PHE A 19 -4.15 10.06 -17.22
N SER A 20 -4.05 10.89 -18.26
CA SER A 20 -5.22 11.25 -19.09
C SER A 20 -5.63 10.13 -20.07
N THR A 21 -4.74 9.17 -20.32
CA THR A 21 -4.92 8.09 -21.31
C THR A 21 -4.91 6.69 -20.67
N THR A 22 -5.49 6.53 -19.48
CA THR A 22 -5.52 5.25 -18.75
C THR A 22 -6.07 4.11 -19.61
N GLN A 23 -7.13 4.36 -20.38
CA GLN A 23 -7.68 3.37 -21.32
C GLN A 23 -6.69 2.99 -22.44
N ALA A 24 -5.91 3.94 -22.93
CA ALA A 24 -4.84 3.66 -23.90
C ALA A 24 -3.73 2.81 -23.27
N GLN A 25 -3.40 3.03 -21.99
CA GLN A 25 -2.46 2.16 -21.27
C GLN A 25 -2.98 0.72 -21.14
N LEU A 26 -4.28 0.50 -20.95
CA LEU A 26 -4.88 -0.84 -20.95
C LEU A 26 -4.74 -1.50 -22.33
N GLY A 27 -4.99 -0.77 -23.42
CA GLY A 27 -4.74 -1.27 -24.78
C GLY A 27 -3.27 -1.61 -25.03
N LEU A 28 -2.33 -0.79 -24.54
CA LEU A 28 -0.90 -1.09 -24.58
C LEU A 28 -0.54 -2.30 -23.72
N ALA A 29 -1.23 -2.53 -22.62
CA ALA A 29 -1.05 -3.72 -21.79
C ALA A 29 -1.45 -5.01 -22.52
N ASP A 30 -2.45 -4.98 -23.38
CA ASP A 30 -2.81 -6.12 -24.23
C ASP A 30 -1.75 -6.37 -25.33
N LEU A 31 -1.20 -5.29 -25.89
CA LEU A 31 -0.06 -5.39 -26.81
C LEU A 31 1.17 -6.01 -26.11
N GLU A 32 1.49 -5.60 -24.88
CA GLU A 32 2.55 -6.21 -24.09
C GLU A 32 2.39 -7.72 -23.95
N LYS A 33 1.16 -8.17 -23.70
CA LYS A 33 0.87 -9.60 -23.55
C LYS A 33 1.23 -10.40 -24.79
N THR A 34 1.06 -9.81 -25.95
CA THR A 34 1.44 -10.42 -27.23
C THR A 34 2.94 -10.39 -27.43
N LEU A 35 3.56 -9.22 -27.29
CA LEU A 35 4.99 -9.01 -27.55
C LEU A 35 5.89 -9.77 -26.56
N PHE A 36 5.50 -9.87 -25.29
CA PHE A 36 6.30 -10.51 -24.24
C PHE A 36 5.73 -11.86 -23.81
N ARG A 37 4.96 -12.51 -24.67
CA ARG A 37 4.28 -13.78 -24.39
C ARG A 37 5.21 -14.87 -23.84
N LYS A 38 6.44 -14.96 -24.36
CA LYS A 38 7.42 -15.97 -23.94
C LYS A 38 7.89 -15.73 -22.49
N GLU A 39 8.17 -14.48 -22.13
CA GLU A 39 8.58 -14.08 -20.77
C GLU A 39 7.46 -14.28 -19.77
N LEU A 40 6.23 -13.87 -20.14
CA LEU A 40 5.06 -13.98 -19.27
C LEU A 40 4.69 -15.44 -18.98
N ARG A 41 4.80 -16.34 -19.96
CA ARG A 41 4.57 -17.78 -19.76
C ARG A 41 5.54 -18.44 -18.79
N ARG A 42 6.75 -17.90 -18.62
CA ARG A 42 7.75 -18.40 -17.66
C ARG A 42 7.42 -18.00 -16.21
N VAL A 43 6.42 -17.14 -15.98
CA VAL A 43 5.94 -16.80 -14.63
C VAL A 43 4.79 -17.73 -14.29
N GLU A 44 5.12 -18.90 -13.76
CA GLU A 44 4.16 -19.98 -13.48
C GLU A 44 3.44 -19.74 -12.15
N GLU A 45 4.18 -19.45 -11.10
CA GLU A 45 3.66 -19.28 -9.74
C GLU A 45 3.35 -17.81 -9.45
N LEU A 46 2.10 -17.52 -9.08
CA LEU A 46 1.74 -16.17 -8.66
C LEU A 46 1.84 -16.01 -7.15
N ARG A 47 1.18 -16.82 -6.35
CA ARG A 47 1.10 -16.76 -4.86
C ARG A 47 1.55 -15.40 -4.31
N PRO A 48 0.87 -14.32 -4.70
CA PRO A 48 1.30 -12.97 -4.35
C PRO A 48 1.16 -12.70 -2.87
N VAL A 49 1.96 -11.76 -2.37
CA VAL A 49 1.79 -11.19 -1.03
C VAL A 49 1.27 -9.76 -1.18
N LEU A 50 0.12 -9.49 -0.60
CA LEU A 50 -0.54 -8.19 -0.64
C LEU A 50 -0.51 -7.59 0.77
N ILE A 51 0.17 -6.47 0.92
CA ILE A 51 0.29 -5.76 2.19
C ILE A 51 -0.73 -4.63 2.19
N THR A 52 -1.63 -4.63 3.19
CA THR A 52 -2.63 -3.58 3.35
C THR A 52 -2.79 -3.22 4.82
N GLY A 53 -3.26 -2.03 5.10
CA GLY A 53 -3.43 -1.52 6.45
C GLY A 53 -3.61 -0.01 6.38
N LEU A 54 -4.07 0.61 7.45
CA LEU A 54 -4.05 2.07 7.50
C LEU A 54 -2.62 2.57 7.27
N PRO A 55 -2.42 3.69 6.55
CA PRO A 55 -1.11 4.25 6.37
C PRO A 55 -0.43 4.49 7.73
N ARG A 56 0.89 4.46 7.80
CA ARG A 56 1.67 4.61 9.05
C ARG A 56 1.64 3.40 10.00
N SER A 57 1.07 2.27 9.60
CA SER A 57 1.12 1.00 10.34
C SER A 57 2.36 0.14 10.07
N GLY A 58 3.31 0.60 9.24
CA GLY A 58 4.49 -0.19 8.87
C GLY A 58 4.39 -0.91 7.52
N THR A 59 3.34 -0.68 6.75
CA THR A 59 3.11 -1.28 5.42
C THR A 59 4.29 -1.10 4.46
N THR A 60 4.92 0.08 4.46
CA THR A 60 6.08 0.35 3.59
C THR A 60 7.32 -0.42 4.02
N ALA A 61 7.61 -0.51 5.33
CA ALA A 61 8.75 -1.27 5.83
C ALA A 61 8.62 -2.76 5.48
N LEU A 62 7.40 -3.32 5.55
CA LEU A 62 7.12 -4.67 5.09
C LEU A 62 7.35 -4.81 3.58
N LEU A 63 6.82 -3.88 2.76
CA LEU A 63 7.04 -3.91 1.32
C LEU A 63 8.53 -3.89 0.98
N GLU A 64 9.32 -3.02 1.61
CA GLU A 64 10.77 -2.94 1.41
C GLU A 64 11.50 -4.22 1.83
N ALA A 65 11.10 -4.82 2.95
CA ALA A 65 11.66 -6.09 3.41
C ALA A 65 11.41 -7.21 2.38
N PHE A 66 10.18 -7.39 1.92
CA PHE A 66 9.83 -8.38 0.91
C PHE A 66 10.49 -8.10 -0.44
N ALA A 67 10.40 -6.89 -0.96
CA ALA A 67 10.99 -6.49 -2.24
C ALA A 67 12.52 -6.58 -2.24
N GLY A 68 13.14 -6.45 -1.07
CA GLY A 68 14.58 -6.64 -0.88
C GLY A 68 15.05 -8.09 -0.97
N THR A 69 14.15 -9.08 -0.95
CA THR A 69 14.50 -10.49 -1.16
C THR A 69 14.70 -10.79 -2.65
N GLN A 70 15.24 -11.97 -2.98
CA GLN A 70 15.30 -12.42 -4.36
C GLN A 70 14.00 -13.10 -4.84
N VAL A 71 13.08 -13.39 -3.92
CA VAL A 71 11.85 -14.14 -4.18
C VAL A 71 10.75 -13.25 -4.76
N PHE A 72 10.68 -11.99 -4.31
CA PHE A 72 9.56 -11.11 -4.62
C PHE A 72 9.92 -9.98 -5.58
N ALA A 73 9.00 -9.68 -6.48
CA ALA A 73 9.01 -8.52 -7.36
C ALA A 73 7.93 -7.53 -6.92
N ALA A 74 8.28 -6.27 -6.82
CA ALA A 74 7.38 -5.16 -6.55
C ALA A 74 7.43 -4.12 -7.67
N HIS A 75 6.43 -3.25 -7.74
CA HIS A 75 6.56 -1.98 -8.46
C HIS A 75 7.69 -1.14 -7.89
N THR A 76 8.33 -0.35 -8.75
CA THR A 76 9.30 0.66 -8.35
C THR A 76 8.99 1.98 -9.05
N TYR A 77 9.60 3.07 -8.60
CA TYR A 77 9.43 4.38 -9.24
C TYR A 77 9.83 4.38 -10.73
N ARG A 78 10.66 3.41 -11.20
CA ARG A 78 10.99 3.25 -12.62
C ARG A 78 9.81 2.86 -13.51
N ASP A 79 8.75 2.31 -12.93
CA ASP A 79 7.57 1.88 -13.68
C ASP A 79 6.65 3.06 -14.04
N MET A 80 6.88 4.22 -13.40
CA MET A 80 6.17 5.45 -13.69
C MET A 80 6.65 6.08 -15.01
N PRO A 81 5.75 6.78 -15.72
CA PRO A 81 4.33 6.97 -15.43
C PRO A 81 3.41 5.92 -16.09
N PHE A 82 3.96 4.94 -16.81
CA PHE A 82 3.18 3.95 -17.56
C PHE A 82 3.02 2.63 -16.78
N VAL A 83 2.42 2.76 -15.59
CA VAL A 83 2.28 1.66 -14.62
C VAL A 83 1.54 0.45 -15.19
N LEU A 84 0.56 0.65 -16.08
CA LEU A 84 -0.27 -0.43 -16.65
C LEU A 84 0.42 -1.18 -17.80
N CYS A 85 1.44 -0.58 -18.44
CA CYS A 85 2.25 -1.21 -19.49
C CYS A 85 3.75 -1.12 -19.17
N PRO A 86 4.21 -1.70 -18.05
CA PRO A 86 5.54 -1.48 -17.50
C PRO A 86 6.66 -2.13 -18.32
N MET A 87 6.39 -3.16 -19.08
CA MET A 87 7.40 -3.85 -19.91
C MET A 87 7.73 -3.04 -21.18
N LEU A 88 6.72 -2.47 -21.85
CA LEU A 88 6.93 -1.53 -22.96
C LEU A 88 7.67 -0.29 -22.48
N TRP A 89 7.19 0.32 -21.39
CA TRP A 89 7.87 1.47 -20.80
C TRP A 89 9.31 1.16 -20.41
N GLY A 90 9.56 0.04 -19.74
CA GLY A 90 10.89 -0.39 -19.36
C GLY A 90 11.84 -0.64 -20.57
N THR A 91 11.29 -0.91 -21.76
CA THR A 91 12.07 -1.03 -22.98
C THR A 91 12.38 0.34 -23.58
N MET A 92 11.39 1.24 -23.62
CA MET A 92 11.51 2.58 -24.19
C MET A 92 12.35 3.51 -23.31
N ALA A 93 12.24 3.41 -21.98
CA ALA A 93 12.94 4.28 -21.04
C ALA A 93 14.43 3.93 -20.81
N LYS A 94 14.94 2.84 -21.38
CA LYS A 94 16.35 2.42 -21.23
C LYS A 94 17.38 3.53 -21.56
N PRO A 95 17.21 4.35 -22.61
CA PRO A 95 18.15 5.41 -22.94
C PRO A 95 18.15 6.59 -21.97
N VAL A 96 17.04 6.83 -21.26
CA VAL A 96 16.80 8.03 -20.42
C VAL A 96 17.23 7.80 -18.94
N ARG A 97 17.70 6.60 -18.62
CA ARG A 97 18.04 6.21 -17.24
C ARG A 97 19.28 6.94 -16.71
N ARG A 98 19.06 8.11 -16.11
CA ARG A 98 20.08 8.80 -15.29
C ARG A 98 20.35 8.03 -14.00
N ARG A 99 21.61 8.07 -13.50
CA ARG A 99 21.92 7.67 -12.12
C ARG A 99 21.14 8.57 -11.18
N ASP A 100 20.20 7.99 -10.44
CA ASP A 100 19.40 8.71 -9.46
C ASP A 100 20.15 8.75 -8.12
N LYS A 101 20.18 9.93 -7.48
CA LYS A 101 20.69 10.05 -6.11
C LYS A 101 19.56 9.74 -5.14
N PRO A 102 19.79 8.92 -4.10
CA PRO A 102 18.78 8.69 -3.07
C PRO A 102 18.31 10.01 -2.46
N ARG A 103 17.01 10.12 -2.21
CA ARG A 103 16.35 11.29 -1.62
C ARG A 103 15.29 10.87 -0.63
N GLU A 104 15.01 11.70 0.36
CA GLU A 104 13.93 11.44 1.29
C GLU A 104 12.57 11.58 0.59
N ARG A 105 11.66 10.64 0.84
CA ARG A 105 10.32 10.66 0.25
C ARG A 105 9.43 11.75 0.86
N ALA A 106 8.34 12.09 0.15
CA ALA A 106 7.37 13.12 0.54
C ALA A 106 6.78 12.96 1.96
N HIS A 107 6.78 11.76 2.51
CA HIS A 107 6.31 11.47 3.86
C HIS A 107 7.25 11.98 4.97
N ALA A 108 8.50 12.36 4.64
CA ALA A 108 9.55 12.81 5.56
C ALA A 108 9.63 11.97 6.85
N ASP A 109 9.73 10.68 6.66
CA ASP A 109 9.83 9.66 7.71
C ASP A 109 11.22 9.01 7.75
N GLY A 110 12.22 9.67 7.14
CA GLY A 110 13.60 9.22 7.07
C GLY A 110 13.85 8.10 6.06
N ILE A 111 12.84 7.73 5.25
CA ILE A 111 13.02 6.72 4.20
C ILE A 111 13.61 7.39 2.96
N GLN A 112 14.80 6.94 2.57
CA GLN A 112 15.45 7.36 1.34
C GLN A 112 14.90 6.54 0.17
N ILE A 113 14.48 7.22 -0.89
CA ILE A 113 13.97 6.59 -2.11
C ILE A 113 14.88 6.89 -3.29
N SER A 114 14.93 5.93 -4.20
CA SER A 114 15.53 6.03 -5.52
C SER A 114 14.54 5.53 -6.56
N LEU A 115 14.87 5.60 -7.84
CA LEU A 115 14.04 5.00 -8.89
C LEU A 115 13.83 3.50 -8.70
N ASP A 116 14.71 2.81 -8.00
CA ASP A 116 14.62 1.36 -7.74
C ASP A 116 13.87 1.03 -6.42
N SER A 117 13.49 2.04 -5.64
CA SER A 117 12.70 1.84 -4.43
C SER A 117 11.30 1.32 -4.76
N PRO A 118 10.81 0.31 -4.00
CA PRO A 118 9.47 -0.21 -4.20
C PRO A 118 8.41 0.82 -3.81
N GLU A 119 7.29 0.84 -4.56
CA GLU A 119 6.19 1.77 -4.29
C GLU A 119 4.82 1.18 -4.61
N ALA A 120 3.78 1.80 -4.06
CA ALA A 120 2.39 1.40 -4.10
C ALA A 120 1.67 1.97 -5.34
N PHE A 121 1.88 1.38 -6.50
CA PHE A 121 1.23 1.85 -7.75
C PHE A 121 0.05 0.97 -8.21
N GLU A 122 -0.29 -0.06 -7.46
CA GLU A 122 -1.36 -0.99 -7.83
C GLU A 122 -2.72 -0.31 -7.97
N GLU A 123 -2.96 0.78 -7.21
CA GLU A 123 -4.22 1.51 -7.25
C GLU A 123 -4.56 2.09 -8.62
N VAL A 124 -3.57 2.36 -9.45
CA VAL A 124 -3.79 2.83 -10.83
C VAL A 124 -4.60 1.82 -11.64
N LEU A 125 -4.35 0.50 -11.43
CA LEU A 125 -5.13 -0.54 -12.09
C LEU A 125 -6.58 -0.58 -11.61
N TRP A 126 -6.81 -0.49 -10.30
CA TRP A 126 -8.15 -0.45 -9.73
C TRP A 126 -8.95 0.75 -10.24
N LYS A 127 -8.34 1.93 -10.28
CA LYS A 127 -8.95 3.15 -10.81
C LYS A 127 -9.29 3.05 -12.29
N ALA A 128 -8.50 2.33 -13.07
CA ALA A 128 -8.75 2.14 -14.49
C ALA A 128 -10.01 1.34 -14.77
N PHE A 129 -10.34 0.36 -13.91
CA PHE A 129 -11.53 -0.49 -14.07
C PHE A 129 -12.76 0.02 -13.30
N PHE A 130 -12.56 0.70 -12.18
CA PHE A 130 -13.64 1.11 -11.28
C PHE A 130 -13.64 2.61 -10.96
N PRO A 131 -13.53 3.52 -11.95
CA PRO A 131 -13.36 4.95 -11.71
C PRO A 131 -14.52 5.58 -10.89
N GLN A 132 -15.71 4.99 -10.96
CA GLN A 132 -16.90 5.46 -10.22
C GLN A 132 -16.76 5.31 -8.70
N ARG A 133 -15.97 4.33 -8.22
CA ARG A 133 -15.75 4.09 -6.79
C ARG A 133 -14.94 5.20 -6.10
N TYR A 134 -14.36 6.11 -6.89
CA TYR A 134 -13.49 7.19 -6.41
C TYR A 134 -14.10 8.59 -6.56
N ARG A 135 -15.41 8.69 -6.84
CA ARG A 135 -16.06 9.99 -7.08
C ARG A 135 -16.60 10.65 -5.83
N GLY A 136 -16.90 9.88 -4.79
CA GLY A 136 -17.46 10.36 -3.52
C GLY A 136 -16.45 11.07 -2.61
N SER A 137 -16.94 11.55 -1.48
CA SER A 137 -16.12 12.08 -0.37
C SER A 137 -15.42 10.96 0.42
N THR A 138 -15.92 9.74 0.32
CA THR A 138 -15.38 8.52 0.94
C THR A 138 -15.10 7.45 -0.13
N ILE A 139 -14.31 6.44 0.22
CA ILE A 139 -14.11 5.23 -0.57
C ILE A 139 -15.03 4.14 0.01
N PRO A 140 -16.01 3.63 -0.74
CA PRO A 140 -16.89 2.58 -0.22
C PRO A 140 -16.15 1.27 0.02
N VAL A 141 -16.65 0.43 0.91
CA VAL A 141 -16.27 -0.99 1.00
C VAL A 141 -16.81 -1.73 -0.24
N TRP A 142 -16.02 -2.68 -0.74
CA TRP A 142 -16.32 -3.40 -1.98
C TRP A 142 -16.65 -4.87 -1.64
N GLU A 143 -17.92 -5.16 -1.42
CA GLU A 143 -18.36 -6.49 -1.01
C GLU A 143 -18.51 -7.44 -2.19
N ASP A 144 -19.09 -6.95 -3.31
CA ASP A 144 -19.31 -7.74 -4.52
C ASP A 144 -18.67 -7.05 -5.74
N VAL A 145 -17.50 -7.51 -6.13
CA VAL A 145 -16.76 -6.94 -7.27
C VAL A 145 -16.31 -8.03 -8.25
N ALA A 146 -17.24 -8.94 -8.58
CA ALA A 146 -16.97 -9.91 -9.64
C ALA A 146 -16.80 -9.18 -10.98
N HIS A 147 -15.57 -9.12 -11.50
CA HIS A 147 -15.25 -8.49 -12.78
C HIS A 147 -14.16 -9.28 -13.49
N ARG A 148 -14.56 -10.21 -14.34
CA ARG A 148 -13.65 -11.15 -15.02
C ARG A 148 -12.48 -10.48 -15.76
N ASP A 149 -12.73 -9.36 -16.42
CA ASP A 149 -11.69 -8.65 -17.16
C ASP A 149 -10.69 -8.00 -16.20
N PHE A 150 -11.15 -7.44 -15.09
CA PHE A 150 -10.27 -6.92 -14.05
C PHE A 150 -9.42 -8.03 -13.43
N GLU A 151 -10.01 -9.12 -13.02
CA GLU A 151 -9.31 -10.26 -12.42
C GLU A 151 -8.21 -10.79 -13.35
N LYS A 152 -8.54 -10.92 -14.65
CA LYS A 152 -7.56 -11.31 -15.68
C LYS A 152 -6.46 -10.26 -15.83
N ALA A 153 -6.84 -8.98 -15.91
CA ALA A 153 -5.89 -7.87 -16.03
C ALA A 153 -4.97 -7.82 -14.81
N PHE A 154 -5.49 -8.03 -13.61
CA PHE A 154 -4.69 -8.02 -12.39
C PHE A 154 -3.70 -9.20 -12.34
N ARG A 155 -4.14 -10.42 -12.67
CA ARG A 155 -3.24 -11.58 -12.80
C ARG A 155 -2.15 -11.35 -13.84
N ASP A 156 -2.50 -10.83 -15.02
CA ASP A 156 -1.53 -10.51 -16.08
C ASP A 156 -0.57 -9.41 -15.65
N HIS A 157 -1.07 -8.41 -14.88
CA HIS A 157 -0.25 -7.31 -14.36
C HIS A 157 0.79 -7.81 -13.35
N THR A 158 0.42 -8.68 -12.41
CA THR A 158 1.39 -9.28 -11.47
C THR A 158 2.48 -10.05 -12.20
N ARG A 159 2.14 -10.80 -13.28
CA ARG A 159 3.11 -11.49 -14.13
C ARG A 159 4.07 -10.52 -14.81
N ARG A 160 3.56 -9.38 -15.31
CA ARG A 160 4.39 -8.35 -15.96
C ARG A 160 5.46 -7.82 -15.03
N ILE A 161 5.10 -7.52 -13.79
CA ILE A 161 6.05 -7.01 -12.80
C ILE A 161 7.14 -8.05 -12.50
N VAL A 162 6.77 -9.31 -12.29
CA VAL A 162 7.75 -10.39 -12.08
C VAL A 162 8.67 -10.54 -13.31
N ALA A 163 8.12 -10.60 -14.51
CA ALA A 163 8.90 -10.72 -15.76
C ALA A 163 9.83 -9.52 -15.97
N LEU A 164 9.33 -8.31 -15.69
CA LEU A 164 10.13 -7.08 -15.81
C LEU A 164 11.34 -7.08 -14.87
N ARG A 165 11.18 -7.52 -13.61
CA ARG A 165 12.30 -7.62 -12.66
C ARG A 165 13.31 -8.71 -13.06
N ARG A 166 12.84 -9.82 -13.69
CA ARG A 166 13.73 -10.83 -14.27
C ARG A 166 14.58 -10.27 -15.41
N ARG A 167 14.01 -9.44 -16.28
CA ARG A 167 14.76 -8.73 -17.33
C ARG A 167 15.80 -7.75 -16.79
N ALA A 168 15.62 -7.27 -15.59
CA ALA A 168 16.58 -6.42 -14.87
C ALA A 168 17.69 -7.20 -14.13
N GLY A 169 17.80 -8.51 -14.37
CA GLY A 169 18.86 -9.36 -13.79
C GLY A 169 18.55 -9.90 -12.38
N ARG A 170 17.32 -9.72 -11.89
CA ARG A 170 16.84 -10.38 -10.67
C ARG A 170 16.18 -11.71 -11.03
N HIS A 171 15.92 -12.56 -10.01
CA HIS A 171 15.27 -13.86 -10.22
C HIS A 171 14.00 -14.05 -9.39
N PRO A 172 13.11 -13.02 -9.29
CA PRO A 172 11.89 -13.18 -8.51
C PRO A 172 10.95 -14.21 -9.13
N ARG A 173 10.23 -14.89 -8.27
CA ARG A 173 9.19 -15.87 -8.66
C ARG A 173 7.79 -15.35 -8.36
N ARG A 174 7.64 -14.44 -7.40
CA ARG A 174 6.37 -14.02 -6.84
C ARG A 174 6.23 -12.49 -6.82
N TYR A 175 5.01 -12.04 -6.84
CA TYR A 175 4.66 -10.63 -6.73
C TYR A 175 4.44 -10.24 -5.27
N VAL A 176 4.85 -9.02 -4.91
CA VAL A 176 4.46 -8.36 -3.67
C VAL A 176 4.02 -6.94 -3.96
N SER A 177 2.95 -6.51 -3.33
CA SER A 177 2.51 -5.11 -3.36
C SER A 177 2.09 -4.61 -1.99
N LYS A 178 2.01 -3.30 -1.89
CA LYS A 178 1.41 -2.58 -0.76
C LYS A 178 0.36 -1.64 -1.32
N ASN A 179 -0.86 -1.73 -0.76
CA ASN A 179 -1.93 -0.82 -1.12
C ASN A 179 -2.88 -0.65 0.08
N ASN A 180 -2.93 0.55 0.65
CA ASN A 180 -3.73 0.83 1.84
C ASN A 180 -5.24 0.69 1.56
N LEU A 181 -5.69 1.04 0.36
CA LEU A 181 -7.10 0.93 -0.04
C LEU A 181 -7.58 -0.52 -0.19
N ASN A 182 -6.67 -1.49 -0.24
CA ASN A 182 -7.04 -2.90 -0.24
C ASN A 182 -7.77 -3.35 1.03
N LEU A 183 -7.70 -2.57 2.13
CA LEU A 183 -8.56 -2.79 3.31
C LEU A 183 -10.04 -2.78 2.96
N ALA A 184 -10.47 -1.94 2.01
CA ALA A 184 -11.86 -1.82 1.60
C ALA A 184 -12.36 -3.03 0.79
N ARG A 185 -11.47 -3.95 0.35
CA ARG A 185 -11.79 -4.93 -0.69
C ARG A 185 -11.05 -6.26 -0.55
N ILE A 186 -10.80 -6.69 0.67
CA ILE A 186 -10.07 -7.93 0.96
C ILE A 186 -10.66 -9.15 0.22
N PRO A 187 -11.99 -9.39 0.19
CA PRO A 187 -12.58 -10.48 -0.58
C PRO A 187 -12.27 -10.40 -2.08
N ALA A 188 -12.41 -9.22 -2.69
CA ALA A 188 -12.12 -9.02 -4.12
C ALA A 188 -10.65 -9.29 -4.50
N LEU A 189 -9.72 -9.14 -3.56
CA LEU A 189 -8.33 -9.54 -3.77
C LEU A 189 -8.21 -11.05 -3.97
N TRP A 190 -8.95 -11.84 -3.21
CA TRP A 190 -8.93 -13.29 -3.32
C TRP A 190 -9.69 -13.82 -4.52
N ASP A 191 -10.71 -13.11 -4.99
CA ASP A 191 -11.39 -13.43 -6.25
C ASP A 191 -10.43 -13.22 -7.43
N ALA A 192 -9.71 -12.12 -7.43
CA ALA A 192 -8.74 -11.82 -8.48
C ALA A 192 -7.47 -12.70 -8.38
N LEU A 193 -7.00 -12.99 -7.19
CA LEU A 193 -5.75 -13.68 -6.88
C LEU A 193 -5.99 -14.75 -5.78
N PRO A 194 -6.58 -15.92 -6.11
CA PRO A 194 -7.02 -16.91 -5.12
C PRO A 194 -5.93 -17.41 -4.18
N ASP A 195 -4.67 -17.46 -4.65
CA ASP A 195 -3.52 -17.90 -3.87
C ASP A 195 -2.82 -16.77 -3.09
N ALA A 196 -3.39 -15.55 -3.10
CA ALA A 196 -2.80 -14.41 -2.41
C ALA A 196 -2.78 -14.60 -0.89
N ARG A 197 -1.68 -14.15 -0.27
CA ARG A 197 -1.58 -13.92 1.18
C ARG A 197 -1.70 -12.44 1.44
N VAL A 198 -2.58 -12.07 2.35
CA VAL A 198 -2.80 -10.68 2.76
C VAL A 198 -2.15 -10.46 4.12
N LEU A 199 -1.29 -9.47 4.23
CA LEU A 199 -0.66 -9.07 5.49
C LEU A 199 -1.22 -7.72 5.92
N VAL A 200 -1.72 -7.66 7.15
CA VAL A 200 -2.33 -6.45 7.72
C VAL A 200 -1.55 -6.03 8.96
N PRO A 201 -0.59 -5.11 8.82
CA PRO A 201 0.04 -4.51 9.99
C PRO A 201 -0.92 -3.55 10.68
N PHE A 202 -0.89 -3.56 12.02
CA PHE A 202 -1.61 -2.64 12.89
C PHE A 202 -0.67 -2.10 13.96
N ARG A 203 -1.05 -0.99 14.58
CA ARG A 203 -0.24 -0.26 15.57
C ARG A 203 -1.11 0.19 16.72
N ASP A 204 -0.50 0.47 17.89
CA ASP A 204 -1.18 1.11 19.03
C ASP A 204 -2.10 2.24 18.54
N PRO A 205 -3.39 2.23 18.90
CA PRO A 205 -4.39 3.12 18.31
C PRO A 205 -4.08 4.60 18.53
N VAL A 206 -3.60 4.97 19.72
CA VAL A 206 -3.29 6.37 20.06
C VAL A 206 -2.08 6.85 19.26
N GLN A 207 -1.00 6.06 19.25
CA GLN A 207 0.22 6.38 18.51
C GLN A 207 -0.02 6.37 16.99
N HIS A 208 -0.89 5.49 16.53
CA HIS A 208 -1.26 5.43 15.12
C HIS A 208 -2.07 6.65 14.71
N ALA A 209 -3.13 6.97 15.45
CA ALA A 209 -3.97 8.14 15.21
C ALA A 209 -3.17 9.45 15.24
N ALA A 210 -2.24 9.61 16.19
CA ALA A 210 -1.35 10.75 16.25
C ALA A 210 -0.46 10.86 15.01
N SER A 211 0.09 9.73 14.54
CA SER A 211 0.91 9.67 13.32
C SER A 211 0.10 10.01 12.07
N LEU A 212 -1.16 9.54 11.99
CA LEU A 212 -2.07 9.85 10.87
C LEU A 212 -2.42 11.33 10.84
N ARG A 213 -2.82 11.92 11.98
CA ARG A 213 -3.11 13.35 12.11
C ARG A 213 -1.93 14.21 11.69
N HIS A 214 -0.74 13.90 12.19
CA HIS A 214 0.48 14.64 11.85
C HIS A 214 0.76 14.57 10.34
N GLN A 215 0.63 13.40 9.75
CA GLN A 215 0.84 13.22 8.32
C GLN A 215 -0.22 13.93 7.47
N HIS A 216 -1.48 13.95 7.92
CA HIS A 216 -2.55 14.69 7.25
C HIS A 216 -2.25 16.20 7.21
N ALA A 217 -1.84 16.80 8.33
CA ALA A 217 -1.48 18.21 8.39
C ALA A 217 -0.35 18.56 7.41
N ARG A 218 0.69 17.72 7.36
CA ARG A 218 1.82 17.90 6.42
C ARG A 218 1.39 17.84 4.96
N PHE A 219 0.52 16.89 4.62
CA PHE A 219 0.00 16.77 3.24
C PHE A 219 -0.92 17.94 2.88
N LYS A 220 -1.68 18.51 3.83
CA LYS A 220 -2.43 19.76 3.59
C LYS A 220 -1.50 20.90 3.19
N GLU A 221 -0.42 21.10 3.94
CA GLU A 221 0.57 22.13 3.61
C GLU A 221 1.24 21.89 2.26
N MET A 222 1.64 20.64 1.97
CA MET A 222 2.25 20.27 0.70
C MET A 222 1.30 20.51 -0.48
N HIS A 223 0.06 20.08 -0.38
CA HIS A 223 -0.95 20.23 -1.43
C HIS A 223 -1.32 21.69 -1.68
N ALA A 224 -1.28 22.53 -0.64
CA ALA A 224 -1.49 23.98 -0.78
C ALA A 224 -0.34 24.66 -1.54
N LYS A 225 0.90 24.22 -1.32
CA LYS A 225 2.10 24.77 -1.96
C LYS A 225 2.36 24.21 -3.36
N ASP A 226 1.96 22.97 -3.64
CA ASP A 226 2.22 22.27 -4.91
C ASP A 226 0.98 21.62 -5.50
N PRO A 227 0.23 22.32 -6.36
CA PRO A 227 -0.93 21.76 -7.05
C PRO A 227 -0.61 20.57 -7.99
N PHE A 228 0.63 20.47 -8.48
CA PHE A 228 1.05 19.31 -9.27
C PHE A 228 1.18 18.07 -8.38
N ALA A 229 1.82 18.19 -7.22
CA ALA A 229 1.93 17.08 -6.27
C ALA A 229 0.55 16.57 -5.86
N ARG A 230 -0.41 17.46 -5.58
CA ARG A 230 -1.80 17.09 -5.29
C ARG A 230 -2.41 16.24 -6.42
N ARG A 231 -2.37 16.73 -7.67
CA ARG A 231 -2.95 16.02 -8.84
C ARG A 231 -2.23 14.70 -9.10
N TYR A 232 -0.91 14.68 -8.95
CA TYR A 232 -0.11 13.47 -9.09
C TYR A 232 -0.53 12.40 -8.06
N MET A 233 -0.64 12.78 -6.79
CA MET A 233 -1.07 11.88 -5.71
C MET A 233 -2.49 11.35 -5.98
N GLU A 234 -3.42 12.20 -6.40
CA GLU A 234 -4.76 11.79 -6.79
C GLU A 234 -4.75 10.80 -7.97
N ALA A 235 -3.91 11.05 -8.98
CA ALA A 235 -3.80 10.20 -10.16
C ALA A 235 -3.33 8.78 -9.81
N ILE A 236 -2.37 8.63 -8.91
CA ILE A 236 -1.90 7.32 -8.43
C ILE A 236 -2.80 6.69 -7.36
N GLY A 237 -3.91 7.34 -6.98
CA GLY A 237 -4.86 6.81 -5.99
C GLY A 237 -4.46 7.01 -4.53
N HIS A 238 -3.62 8.01 -4.25
CA HIS A 238 -3.24 8.34 -2.87
C HIS A 238 -4.28 9.27 -2.24
N TYR A 239 -5.26 8.65 -1.56
CA TYR A 239 -6.39 9.31 -0.90
C TYR A 239 -6.28 9.33 0.63
N ASP A 240 -5.12 8.98 1.16
CA ASP A 240 -4.93 8.81 2.60
C ASP A 240 -4.90 10.14 3.38
N PHE A 241 -4.45 11.26 2.74
CA PHE A 241 -4.12 12.48 3.46
C PHE A 241 -4.32 13.76 2.64
N GLY A 242 -4.31 14.90 3.37
CA GLY A 242 -4.28 16.24 2.81
C GLY A 242 -5.58 16.60 2.09
N ALA A 243 -5.50 17.43 1.05
CA ALA A 243 -6.65 17.87 0.28
C ALA A 243 -7.28 16.76 -0.59
N ASN A 244 -6.63 15.59 -0.69
CA ASN A 244 -7.15 14.41 -1.38
C ASN A 244 -7.75 13.38 -0.42
N LEU A 245 -7.81 13.65 0.88
CA LEU A 245 -8.34 12.70 1.86
C LEU A 245 -9.75 12.22 1.48
N ARG A 246 -9.88 10.91 1.32
CA ARG A 246 -11.14 10.17 1.18
C ARG A 246 -11.03 8.93 2.05
N PRO A 247 -11.55 8.97 3.27
CA PRO A 247 -11.48 7.82 4.17
C PRO A 247 -12.28 6.65 3.58
N ILE A 248 -11.87 5.44 3.90
CA ILE A 248 -12.69 4.26 3.58
C ILE A 248 -13.91 4.27 4.49
N ASP A 249 -15.07 4.11 3.91
CA ASP A 249 -16.35 4.12 4.62
C ASP A 249 -16.70 2.71 5.14
N PHE A 250 -15.98 2.30 6.17
CA PHE A 250 -16.26 1.03 6.85
C PHE A 250 -17.59 1.12 7.60
N ASP A 251 -18.64 0.47 7.08
CA ASP A 251 -19.99 0.41 7.70
C ASP A 251 -20.64 1.78 7.93
N GLY A 252 -20.35 2.75 7.10
CA GLY A 252 -20.94 4.08 7.27
C GLY A 252 -20.45 4.82 8.51
N TRP A 253 -19.23 4.52 9.01
CA TRP A 253 -18.72 5.05 10.29
C TRP A 253 -18.72 6.57 10.36
N VAL A 254 -18.57 7.26 9.22
CA VAL A 254 -18.57 8.72 9.16
C VAL A 254 -19.95 9.25 9.57
N ASP A 255 -21.01 8.73 8.93
CA ASP A 255 -22.39 9.15 9.18
C ASP A 255 -22.95 8.56 10.49
N ALA A 256 -22.44 7.41 10.91
CA ALA A 256 -22.84 6.73 12.14
C ALA A 256 -22.22 7.32 13.41
N THR A 257 -21.31 8.30 13.29
CA THR A 257 -20.67 8.94 14.44
C THR A 257 -21.22 10.37 14.60
N PRO A 258 -22.19 10.60 15.53
CA PRO A 258 -22.67 11.93 15.82
C PRO A 258 -21.51 12.85 16.22
N ASP A 259 -21.55 14.09 15.77
CA ASP A 259 -20.57 15.13 16.08
C ASP A 259 -19.11 14.71 15.83
N LEU A 260 -18.88 13.88 14.81
CA LEU A 260 -17.52 13.45 14.40
C LEU A 260 -16.68 14.70 14.09
N PRO A 261 -15.59 14.97 14.83
CA PRO A 261 -14.73 16.10 14.53
C PRO A 261 -13.99 15.89 13.20
N GLY A 262 -13.49 16.97 12.60
CA GLY A 262 -12.70 16.89 11.38
C GLY A 262 -11.34 16.20 11.55
N PRO A 263 -10.66 15.89 10.42
CA PRO A 263 -9.39 15.17 10.43
C PRO A 263 -8.21 15.96 11.02
N GLU A 264 -8.40 17.19 11.45
CA GLU A 264 -7.47 17.96 12.28
C GLU A 264 -7.41 17.47 13.73
N HIS A 265 -8.45 16.76 14.19
CA HIS A 265 -8.58 16.27 15.55
C HIS A 265 -8.15 14.81 15.68
N LEU A 266 -7.56 14.48 16.83
CA LEU A 266 -7.11 13.11 17.12
C LEU A 266 -8.29 12.12 17.16
N ALA A 267 -9.42 12.56 17.70
CA ALA A 267 -10.63 11.76 17.87
C ALA A 267 -11.15 11.20 16.52
N TYR A 268 -11.05 11.98 15.43
CA TYR A 268 -11.36 11.51 14.07
C TYR A 268 -10.56 10.25 13.71
N TRP A 269 -9.25 10.28 13.94
CA TRP A 269 -8.34 9.19 13.56
C TRP A 269 -8.47 7.97 14.49
N ILE A 270 -8.86 8.17 15.75
CA ILE A 270 -9.22 7.07 16.66
C ILE A 270 -10.47 6.35 16.13
N ARG A 271 -11.54 7.08 15.76
CA ARG A 271 -12.75 6.48 15.18
C ARG A 271 -12.47 5.77 13.86
N TYR A 272 -11.68 6.40 12.99
CA TYR A 272 -11.26 5.77 11.73
C TYR A 272 -10.45 4.48 11.97
N TRP A 273 -9.56 4.50 12.96
CA TRP A 273 -8.79 3.32 13.37
C TRP A 273 -9.71 2.18 13.84
N ILE A 274 -10.67 2.49 14.71
CA ILE A 274 -11.64 1.51 15.22
C ILE A 274 -12.45 0.90 14.06
N ALA A 275 -13.00 1.73 13.18
CA ALA A 275 -13.79 1.27 12.04
C ALA A 275 -12.97 0.34 11.12
N ALA A 276 -11.74 0.74 10.79
CA ALA A 276 -10.85 -0.01 9.91
C ALA A 276 -10.49 -1.40 10.49
N TYR A 277 -10.06 -1.44 11.74
CA TYR A 277 -9.60 -2.73 12.32
C TYR A 277 -10.73 -3.61 12.82
N ARG A 278 -11.90 -3.07 13.11
CA ARG A 278 -13.12 -3.84 13.29
C ARG A 278 -13.52 -4.54 11.98
N HIS A 279 -13.43 -3.84 10.87
CA HIS A 279 -13.63 -4.42 9.53
C HIS A 279 -12.62 -5.54 9.25
N VAL A 280 -11.34 -5.35 9.56
CA VAL A 280 -10.30 -6.39 9.39
C VAL A 280 -10.62 -7.65 10.18
N LEU A 281 -11.09 -7.53 11.43
CA LEU A 281 -11.44 -8.69 12.25
C LEU A 281 -12.60 -9.53 11.71
N ARG A 282 -13.49 -8.97 10.88
CA ARG A 282 -14.55 -9.74 10.21
C ARG A 282 -14.00 -10.71 9.18
N HIS A 283 -12.85 -10.42 8.60
CA HIS A 283 -12.17 -11.31 7.65
C HIS A 283 -11.21 -12.27 8.32
N GLU A 284 -11.10 -12.24 9.65
CA GLU A 284 -10.22 -13.09 10.43
C GLU A 284 -10.50 -14.60 10.30
N PRO A 285 -11.75 -15.07 10.10
CA PRO A 285 -11.99 -16.49 9.80
C PRO A 285 -11.18 -17.04 8.63
N GLU A 286 -10.74 -16.16 7.72
CA GLU A 286 -9.83 -16.49 6.61
C GLU A 286 -8.34 -16.48 7.00
N ARG A 287 -8.00 -16.81 8.26
CA ARG A 287 -6.62 -16.81 8.82
C ARG A 287 -5.59 -17.50 7.94
N LYS A 288 -5.97 -18.52 7.20
CA LYS A 288 -5.05 -19.19 6.28
C LYS A 288 -4.50 -18.27 5.20
N ARG A 289 -5.21 -17.17 4.90
CA ARG A 289 -4.87 -16.19 3.86
C ARG A 289 -4.59 -14.79 4.38
N LEU A 290 -5.07 -14.44 5.59
CA LEU A 290 -4.88 -13.15 6.24
C LEU A 290 -3.99 -13.28 7.47
N GLY A 291 -2.92 -12.49 7.54
CA GLY A 291 -1.99 -12.45 8.66
C GLY A 291 -1.92 -11.06 9.29
N LEU A 292 -2.21 -10.98 10.58
CA LEU A 292 -2.11 -9.75 11.37
C LEU A 292 -0.69 -9.60 11.90
N ILE A 293 -0.14 -8.38 11.85
CA ILE A 293 1.23 -8.09 12.28
C ILE A 293 1.23 -6.86 13.16
N ARG A 294 1.63 -7.01 14.43
CA ARG A 294 1.78 -5.87 15.33
C ARG A 294 3.06 -5.09 15.00
N PHE A 295 2.91 -3.80 14.73
CA PHE A 295 4.02 -2.93 14.32
C PHE A 295 5.11 -2.81 15.39
N GLU A 296 4.74 -2.72 16.66
CA GLU A 296 5.66 -2.60 17.78
C GLU A 296 6.60 -3.79 17.83
N THR A 297 6.07 -5.01 17.64
CA THR A 297 6.87 -6.24 17.59
C THR A 297 7.88 -6.22 16.45
N LEU A 298 7.50 -5.72 15.26
CA LEU A 298 8.45 -5.57 14.15
C LEU A 298 9.63 -4.66 14.51
N GLY A 299 9.37 -3.59 15.28
CA GLY A 299 10.40 -2.66 15.73
C GLY A 299 11.46 -3.28 16.63
N GLU A 300 11.14 -4.36 17.33
CA GLU A 300 12.03 -5.17 18.17
C GLU A 300 12.92 -6.12 17.34
N ARG A 301 12.75 -6.16 16.02
CA ARG A 301 13.48 -7.03 15.07
C ARG A 301 13.35 -8.52 15.40
N PRO A 302 12.14 -9.04 15.54
CA PRO A 302 11.87 -10.41 15.93
C PRO A 302 12.35 -11.41 14.89
N ASP A 303 12.24 -12.71 15.21
CA ASP A 303 12.28 -13.76 14.21
C ASP A 303 11.04 -13.65 13.29
N LEU A 304 11.26 -13.58 11.99
CA LEU A 304 10.20 -13.44 10.97
C LEU A 304 9.73 -14.78 10.42
N THR A 305 10.18 -15.89 11.01
CA THR A 305 9.78 -17.25 10.60
C THR A 305 8.26 -17.44 10.56
N PRO A 306 7.45 -16.94 11.54
CA PRO A 306 6.01 -17.09 11.46
C PRO A 306 5.40 -16.37 10.24
N ILE A 307 5.92 -15.17 9.89
CA ILE A 307 5.50 -14.46 8.68
C ILE A 307 5.90 -15.24 7.43
N ALA A 308 7.14 -15.75 7.38
CA ALA A 308 7.63 -16.54 6.25
C ALA A 308 6.78 -17.80 6.02
N HIS A 309 6.44 -18.54 7.06
CA HIS A 309 5.55 -19.69 6.99
C HIS A 309 4.15 -19.30 6.49
N HIS A 310 3.57 -18.22 7.05
CA HIS A 310 2.27 -17.74 6.61
C HIS A 310 2.23 -17.42 5.11
N VAL A 311 3.23 -16.74 4.60
CA VAL A 311 3.32 -16.38 3.17
C VAL A 311 3.94 -17.49 2.33
N LYS A 312 4.34 -18.62 2.92
CA LYS A 312 4.99 -19.76 2.26
C LYS A 312 6.26 -19.38 1.49
N CYS A 313 7.21 -18.76 2.18
CA CYS A 313 8.57 -18.54 1.70
C CYS A 313 9.60 -19.06 2.71
N GLU A 314 10.85 -19.15 2.30
CA GLU A 314 11.93 -19.60 3.17
C GLU A 314 12.17 -18.58 4.30
N PRO A 315 12.27 -19.00 5.57
CA PRO A 315 12.49 -18.11 6.70
C PRO A 315 13.70 -17.18 6.55
N ASN A 316 14.79 -17.72 6.02
CA ASN A 316 16.03 -16.96 5.82
C ASN A 316 15.88 -15.79 4.86
N ASP A 317 14.96 -15.87 3.87
CA ASP A 317 14.71 -14.77 2.94
C ASP A 317 14.24 -13.51 3.67
N LEU A 318 13.37 -13.65 4.67
CA LEU A 318 12.86 -12.53 5.46
C LEU A 318 13.77 -12.20 6.65
N ASN A 319 14.30 -13.18 7.36
CA ASN A 319 15.15 -12.96 8.53
C ASN A 319 16.41 -12.14 8.22
N ASN A 320 16.96 -12.30 7.02
CA ASN A 320 18.07 -11.47 6.54
C ASN A 320 17.67 -9.99 6.37
N ARG A 321 16.37 -9.66 6.41
CA ARG A 321 15.81 -8.31 6.28
C ARG A 321 15.31 -7.71 7.60
N ARG A 322 15.35 -8.44 8.72
CA ARG A 322 14.84 -7.96 10.03
C ARG A 322 15.46 -6.63 10.47
N ARG A 323 16.70 -6.31 10.05
CA ARG A 323 17.37 -5.03 10.35
C ARG A 323 16.71 -3.82 9.68
N HIS A 324 15.82 -4.03 8.74
CA HIS A 324 15.04 -2.98 8.05
C HIS A 324 14.00 -2.35 8.98
N PHE A 325 13.48 -3.14 9.94
CA PHE A 325 12.49 -2.66 10.88
C PHE A 325 13.13 -1.83 11.98
N ARG A 326 12.47 -0.72 12.31
CA ARG A 326 12.89 0.21 13.34
C ARG A 326 11.72 0.54 14.24
N ALA A 327 11.96 0.64 15.54
CA ALA A 327 10.97 1.16 16.47
C ALA A 327 10.60 2.61 16.09
N ALA A 328 9.34 2.93 16.13
CA ALA A 328 8.90 4.30 15.96
C ALA A 328 9.19 5.11 17.24
N ARG A 329 9.46 6.39 17.06
CA ARG A 329 9.46 7.32 18.20
C ARG A 329 8.01 7.55 18.62
N PRO A 330 7.71 7.47 19.92
CA PRO A 330 6.37 7.77 20.41
C PRO A 330 6.05 9.25 20.18
N HIS A 331 4.77 9.52 19.92
CA HIS A 331 4.23 10.87 19.90
C HIS A 331 3.77 11.25 21.32
N GLU A 332 4.04 12.47 21.74
CA GLU A 332 3.34 13.06 22.87
C GLU A 332 1.93 13.42 22.43
N VAL A 333 0.92 12.95 23.15
CA VAL A 333 -0.47 13.02 22.71
C VAL A 333 -1.34 13.54 23.84
N ASP A 334 -2.03 14.64 23.59
CA ASP A 334 -3.11 15.11 24.45
C ASP A 334 -4.40 14.35 24.13
N LEU A 335 -4.95 13.64 25.12
CA LEU A 335 -6.17 12.84 25.02
C LEU A 335 -7.42 13.55 25.58
N SER A 336 -7.29 14.76 26.10
CA SER A 336 -8.38 15.48 26.78
C SER A 336 -9.62 15.70 25.92
N HIS A 337 -9.44 15.72 24.59
CA HIS A 337 -10.51 15.92 23.61
C HIS A 337 -10.96 14.64 22.91
N VAL A 338 -10.57 13.47 23.43
CA VAL A 338 -11.01 12.17 22.90
C VAL A 338 -11.95 11.52 23.90
N PRO A 339 -13.18 11.15 23.53
CA PRO A 339 -14.09 10.45 24.43
C PRO A 339 -13.45 9.19 25.02
N SER A 340 -13.52 9.02 26.34
CA SER A 340 -12.92 7.86 27.04
C SER A 340 -13.46 6.53 26.49
N ALA A 341 -14.75 6.48 26.20
CA ALA A 341 -15.38 5.29 25.60
C ALA A 341 -14.72 4.86 24.27
N TRP A 342 -14.26 5.82 23.45
CA TRP A 342 -13.55 5.50 22.19
C TRP A 342 -12.13 4.99 22.46
N LEU A 343 -11.48 5.50 23.50
CA LEU A 343 -10.16 5.00 23.90
C LEU A 343 -10.23 3.58 24.45
N ASP A 344 -11.26 3.28 25.23
CA ASP A 344 -11.48 1.94 25.80
C ASP A 344 -11.81 0.94 24.68
N GLU A 345 -12.71 1.30 23.77
CA GLU A 345 -13.05 0.51 22.59
C GLU A 345 -11.82 0.24 21.71
N ALA A 346 -10.99 1.26 21.46
CA ALA A 346 -9.77 1.11 20.66
C ALA A 346 -8.75 0.20 21.35
N ARG A 347 -8.62 0.28 22.67
CA ARG A 347 -7.73 -0.59 23.47
C ARG A 347 -8.20 -2.05 23.41
N GLU A 348 -9.47 -2.30 23.65
CA GLU A 348 -10.04 -3.65 23.56
C GLU A 348 -9.81 -4.27 22.19
N LEU A 349 -10.09 -3.50 21.13
CA LEU A 349 -9.87 -3.95 19.75
C LEU A 349 -8.39 -4.23 19.47
N TYR A 350 -7.47 -3.41 19.98
CA TYR A 350 -6.04 -3.64 19.85
C TYR A 350 -5.58 -4.92 20.55
N GLU A 351 -6.13 -5.23 21.72
CA GLU A 351 -5.86 -6.49 22.42
C GLU A 351 -6.38 -7.71 21.63
N GLN A 352 -7.58 -7.60 21.06
CA GLN A 352 -8.15 -8.65 20.21
C GLN A 352 -7.28 -8.91 18.97
N LEU A 353 -6.78 -7.87 18.31
CA LEU A 353 -5.85 -8.00 17.17
C LEU A 353 -4.51 -8.60 17.62
N SER A 354 -4.00 -8.18 18.77
CA SER A 354 -2.72 -8.64 19.31
C SER A 354 -2.73 -10.13 19.65
N ALA A 355 -3.84 -10.62 20.19
CA ALA A 355 -4.03 -12.04 20.49
C ALA A 355 -4.07 -12.93 19.23
N ARG A 356 -4.25 -12.35 18.06
CA ARG A 356 -4.39 -13.05 16.76
C ARG A 356 -3.23 -12.79 15.80
N CYS A 357 -2.23 -12.01 16.21
CA CYS A 357 -1.11 -11.66 15.32
C CYS A 357 -0.15 -12.83 15.09
N LEU A 358 0.54 -12.79 13.96
CA LEU A 358 1.52 -13.81 13.56
C LEU A 358 2.77 -13.83 14.44
N LEU A 359 3.12 -12.66 15.03
CA LEU A 359 4.29 -12.50 15.90
C LEU A 359 3.82 -12.26 17.33
N THR A 360 4.11 -13.18 18.23
CA THR A 360 3.91 -13.03 19.67
C THR A 360 5.17 -12.47 20.33
N ARG A 361 5.03 -11.79 21.50
CA ARG A 361 6.20 -11.29 22.25
C ARG A 361 7.10 -12.41 22.79
N ASP A 362 6.53 -13.58 23.00
CA ASP A 362 7.18 -14.66 23.75
C ASP A 362 7.56 -15.88 22.89
N GLY A 363 7.90 -15.67 21.62
CA GLY A 363 8.56 -16.72 20.80
C GLY A 363 8.06 -18.17 20.93
N THR A 364 6.82 -18.38 21.45
CA THR A 364 6.16 -19.70 21.64
C THR A 364 5.08 -19.95 20.59
#